data_1f52243eb979162aea561d796221a266
#
_entry.id   1f52243eb979162aea561d796221a266
#
_cell.length_a   1.000
_cell.length_b   1.000
_cell.length_c   1.000
_cell.angle_alpha   90.00
_cell.angle_beta   90.00
_cell.angle_gamma   90.00
#
_symmetry.space_group_name_H-M   'P 1'
#
loop_
_entity.id
_entity.type
_entity.pdbx_description
1 polymer ?
#
loop_
_entity_poly.entity_id
_entity_poly.type
_entity_poly.pdbx_seq_one_letter_code
_entity_poly.pdbx_strand_id
1 'polypeptide(L)'
;DAQFKVVQPLKSESAVFNKVAKTGFEPAKNTGISSPKLKTRYPYDRSGITTYDLQSNGPIPNHLAFDANGNLVTAWTMSLLADGAWDDRGTGYNKFTAGAWDAEPTKRVENVRVGWGNIAVDAEGTEIIVSHSFAANNYFLNIARKKVGGSWVNTKMPTATPKGVLWPRATIGGVDNKTLHVIGVTTPTGTTTNGVVYHGVDGHVLYFRSPDGGVTWDIKDLI
;
A
#
# COMPACT_ATOMS: atom_id res chain seq x y z
N ASP A 1 38.20 17.46 19.42
CA ASP A 1 37.64 18.18 18.26
C ASP A 1 37.49 17.20 17.10
N ALA A 2 36.24 16.71 16.89
CA ALA A 2 35.93 15.87 15.76
C ALA A 2 35.60 16.76 14.55
N GLN A 3 36.52 16.79 13.57
CA GLN A 3 36.27 17.46 12.30
C GLN A 3 35.36 16.62 11.43
N PHE A 4 34.18 17.13 11.14
CA PHE A 4 33.29 16.56 10.09
C PHE A 4 33.95 16.84 8.72
N LYS A 5 34.36 15.77 8.02
CA LYS A 5 34.70 15.87 6.60
C LYS A 5 33.43 16.12 5.79
N VAL A 6 33.34 17.29 5.18
CA VAL A 6 32.30 17.57 4.17
C VAL A 6 32.62 16.71 2.96
N VAL A 7 31.74 15.72 2.71
CA VAL A 7 31.76 14.91 1.49
C VAL A 7 31.25 15.80 0.35
N GLN A 8 32.08 16.09 -0.65
CA GLN A 8 31.61 16.80 -1.84
C GLN A 8 30.54 15.99 -2.56
N PRO A 9 29.46 16.61 -3.05
CA PRO A 9 28.44 15.91 -3.80
C PRO A 9 29.05 15.35 -5.09
N LEU A 10 28.80 14.07 -5.34
CA LEU A 10 29.10 13.43 -6.63
C LEU A 10 28.41 14.23 -7.74
N LYS A 11 29.19 14.64 -8.76
CA LYS A 11 28.62 15.25 -9.96
C LYS A 11 27.63 14.25 -10.56
N SER A 12 26.34 14.60 -10.58
CA SER A 12 25.34 13.82 -11.28
C SER A 12 25.64 13.91 -12.79
N GLU A 13 26.06 12.82 -13.38
CA GLU A 13 25.96 12.68 -14.82
C GLU A 13 24.45 12.61 -15.15
N SER A 14 23.99 13.60 -15.90
CA SER A 14 22.60 13.62 -16.39
C SER A 14 22.39 12.41 -17.30
N ALA A 15 21.65 11.43 -16.78
CA ALA A 15 21.15 10.33 -17.61
C ALA A 15 20.28 10.93 -18.71
N VAL A 16 20.70 10.81 -19.94
CA VAL A 16 19.91 11.18 -21.13
C VAL A 16 18.80 10.14 -21.23
N PHE A 17 17.61 10.46 -20.75
CA PHE A 17 16.41 9.68 -21.03
C PHE A 17 16.09 9.86 -22.51
N ASN A 18 16.40 8.87 -23.33
CA ASN A 18 15.89 8.80 -24.69
C ASN A 18 14.36 8.75 -24.60
N LYS A 19 13.69 9.75 -25.20
CA LYS A 19 12.25 9.74 -25.40
C LYS A 19 11.89 8.44 -26.11
N VAL A 20 11.35 7.48 -25.37
CA VAL A 20 10.67 6.34 -25.99
C VAL A 20 9.48 6.90 -26.73
N ALA A 21 9.48 6.74 -28.05
CA ALA A 21 8.35 7.13 -28.88
C ALA A 21 7.08 6.45 -28.31
N LYS A 22 6.02 7.24 -28.14
CA LYS A 22 4.68 6.71 -27.83
C LYS A 22 4.22 5.89 -29.02
N THR A 23 4.56 4.60 -29.04
CA THR A 23 3.85 3.63 -29.86
C THR A 23 2.49 3.43 -29.19
N GLY A 24 1.42 3.79 -29.88
CA GLY A 24 0.06 3.60 -29.39
C GLY A 24 -0.15 2.13 -29.02
N PHE A 25 -0.39 1.87 -27.75
CA PHE A 25 -0.87 0.59 -27.29
C PHE A 25 -2.36 0.53 -27.65
N GLU A 26 -2.68 -0.08 -28.79
CA GLU A 26 -4.04 -0.56 -29.03
C GLU A 26 -4.24 -1.76 -28.09
N PRO A 27 -5.34 -1.81 -27.32
CA PRO A 27 -5.61 -2.99 -26.52
C PRO A 27 -5.81 -4.19 -27.46
N ALA A 28 -4.92 -5.17 -27.35
CA ALA A 28 -5.05 -6.41 -28.11
C ALA A 28 -6.42 -7.00 -27.82
N LYS A 29 -7.22 -7.24 -28.85
CA LYS A 29 -8.45 -8.04 -28.76
C LYS A 29 -8.10 -9.35 -28.06
N ASN A 30 -8.77 -9.60 -26.95
CA ASN A 30 -8.62 -10.79 -26.13
C ASN A 30 -9.06 -12.01 -26.95
N THR A 31 -8.18 -12.51 -27.80
CA THR A 31 -8.33 -13.82 -28.44
C THR A 31 -7.87 -14.82 -27.41
N GLY A 32 -8.79 -15.54 -26.80
CA GLY A 32 -8.63 -16.56 -25.77
C GLY A 32 -7.30 -17.32 -25.76
N ILE A 33 -6.25 -16.65 -25.32
CA ILE A 33 -4.95 -17.26 -25.06
C ILE A 33 -5.11 -17.98 -23.74
N SER A 34 -5.30 -19.29 -23.77
CA SER A 34 -5.09 -20.12 -22.60
C SER A 34 -3.69 -19.81 -22.08
N SER A 35 -3.60 -19.27 -20.88
CA SER A 35 -2.31 -19.04 -20.24
C SER A 35 -1.46 -20.29 -20.38
N PRO A 36 -0.22 -20.19 -20.92
CA PRO A 36 0.64 -21.35 -21.00
C PRO A 36 0.78 -21.92 -19.60
N LYS A 37 0.48 -23.22 -19.42
CA LYS A 37 0.76 -23.92 -18.17
C LYS A 37 2.26 -23.82 -17.97
N LEU A 38 2.74 -22.86 -17.19
CA LEU A 38 4.12 -22.80 -16.77
C LEU A 38 4.42 -24.14 -16.06
N LYS A 39 5.21 -24.99 -16.69
CA LYS A 39 5.82 -26.12 -16.02
C LYS A 39 6.87 -25.54 -15.07
N THR A 40 6.46 -25.14 -13.88
CA THR A 40 7.35 -24.60 -12.88
C THR A 40 8.21 -25.72 -12.31
N ARG A 41 9.49 -25.45 -12.26
CA ARG A 41 10.50 -26.35 -11.67
C ARG A 41 10.37 -26.40 -10.13
N TYR A 42 9.61 -25.48 -9.54
CA TYR A 42 9.38 -25.36 -8.11
C TYR A 42 7.88 -25.39 -7.83
N PRO A 43 7.44 -26.17 -6.85
CA PRO A 43 6.06 -26.11 -6.37
C PRO A 43 5.82 -24.71 -5.78
N TYR A 44 4.69 -24.11 -6.10
CA TYR A 44 4.22 -22.88 -5.49
C TYR A 44 2.73 -23.01 -5.14
N ASP A 45 2.35 -22.38 -4.06
CA ASP A 45 0.97 -22.30 -3.63
C ASP A 45 0.44 -20.90 -3.90
N ARG A 46 -0.81 -20.84 -4.36
CA ARG A 46 -1.48 -19.60 -4.68
C ARG A 46 -2.17 -19.03 -3.45
N SER A 47 -1.80 -17.81 -3.04
CA SER A 47 -2.45 -17.09 -1.94
C SER A 47 -3.75 -16.42 -2.34
N GLY A 48 -3.94 -16.10 -3.63
CA GLY A 48 -5.14 -15.46 -4.17
C GLY A 48 -4.98 -15.03 -5.61
N ILE A 49 -5.96 -14.32 -6.13
CA ILE A 49 -6.03 -13.83 -7.51
C ILE A 49 -6.35 -12.33 -7.56
N THR A 50 -6.08 -11.73 -8.70
CA THR A 50 -6.46 -10.35 -9.02
C THR A 50 -6.49 -10.16 -10.54
N THR A 51 -7.37 -9.30 -11.00
CA THR A 51 -7.38 -8.78 -12.39
C THR A 51 -6.62 -7.44 -12.48
N TYR A 52 -6.26 -6.86 -11.34
CA TYR A 52 -5.52 -5.59 -11.25
C TYR A 52 -4.02 -5.87 -11.22
N ASP A 53 -3.32 -5.55 -12.28
CA ASP A 53 -1.91 -5.92 -12.47
C ASP A 53 -0.90 -4.96 -11.82
N LEU A 54 -1.28 -3.69 -11.59
CA LEU A 54 -0.40 -2.70 -10.98
C LEU A 54 -0.35 -2.86 -9.45
N GLN A 55 0.54 -3.70 -8.97
CA GLN A 55 0.67 -4.02 -7.55
C GLN A 55 1.43 -2.96 -6.74
N SER A 56 2.20 -2.10 -7.39
CA SER A 56 2.92 -1.00 -6.74
C SER A 56 2.79 0.28 -7.57
N ASN A 57 2.85 1.44 -6.89
CA ASN A 57 2.95 2.75 -7.52
C ASN A 57 4.11 3.51 -6.85
N GLY A 58 5.24 3.59 -7.54
CA GLY A 58 6.50 4.02 -6.93
C GLY A 58 7.13 2.91 -6.06
N PRO A 59 7.61 3.18 -4.85
CA PRO A 59 8.19 2.17 -3.98
C PRO A 59 7.18 1.06 -3.64
N ILE A 60 7.65 -0.19 -3.58
CA ILE A 60 6.82 -1.35 -3.29
C ILE A 60 6.26 -1.24 -1.86
N PRO A 61 4.94 -1.42 -1.65
CA PRO A 61 4.36 -1.53 -0.32
C PRO A 61 4.73 -2.85 0.36
N ASN A 62 4.55 -2.93 1.67
CA ASN A 62 4.71 -4.19 2.41
C ASN A 62 3.56 -5.13 2.05
N HIS A 63 3.87 -6.21 1.35
CA HIS A 63 2.88 -7.22 0.94
C HIS A 63 2.87 -8.45 1.84
N LEU A 64 3.89 -8.59 2.70
CA LEU A 64 4.08 -9.75 3.57
C LEU A 64 4.41 -9.31 4.99
N ALA A 65 3.86 -10.02 5.97
CA ALA A 65 4.22 -9.88 7.37
C ALA A 65 4.10 -11.25 8.07
N PHE A 66 4.76 -11.39 9.23
CA PHE A 66 4.62 -12.56 10.08
C PHE A 66 3.90 -12.17 11.38
N ASP A 67 3.01 -13.03 11.86
CA ASP A 67 2.46 -12.89 13.20
C ASP A 67 3.43 -13.45 14.27
N ALA A 68 3.09 -13.25 15.54
CA ALA A 68 3.92 -13.71 16.66
C ALA A 68 4.10 -15.24 16.71
N ASN A 69 3.26 -16.00 16.03
CA ASN A 69 3.34 -17.45 15.92
C ASN A 69 4.11 -17.92 14.68
N GLY A 70 4.66 -16.98 13.90
CA GLY A 70 5.37 -17.28 12.64
C GLY A 70 4.46 -17.60 11.46
N ASN A 71 3.15 -17.38 11.56
CA ASN A 71 2.25 -17.51 10.41
C ASN A 71 2.47 -16.33 9.44
N LEU A 72 2.50 -16.64 8.16
CA LEU A 72 2.65 -15.63 7.11
C LEU A 72 1.29 -15.02 6.77
N VAL A 73 1.21 -13.70 6.72
CA VAL A 73 0.07 -12.96 6.18
C VAL A 73 0.51 -12.21 4.93
N THR A 74 -0.37 -12.14 3.94
CA THR A 74 -0.11 -11.42 2.70
C THR A 74 -1.27 -10.51 2.33
N ALA A 75 -0.93 -9.39 1.67
CA ALA A 75 -1.87 -8.44 1.13
C ALA A 75 -1.42 -8.00 -0.27
N TRP A 76 -2.38 -7.79 -1.16
CA TRP A 76 -2.13 -7.32 -2.53
C TRP A 76 -3.26 -6.40 -2.99
N THR A 77 -3.03 -5.61 -4.03
CA THR A 77 -4.12 -4.86 -4.66
C THR A 77 -4.98 -5.83 -5.47
N MET A 78 -6.21 -6.01 -5.03
CA MET A 78 -7.15 -6.98 -5.58
C MET A 78 -8.30 -6.28 -6.29
N SER A 79 -8.67 -6.82 -7.43
CA SER A 79 -9.95 -6.67 -8.09
C SER A 79 -10.32 -8.00 -8.74
N LEU A 80 -11.60 -8.32 -8.81
CA LEU A 80 -12.11 -9.49 -9.53
C LEU A 80 -12.84 -9.09 -10.83
N LEU A 81 -13.13 -7.79 -11.00
CA LEU A 81 -13.66 -7.24 -12.23
C LEU A 81 -12.55 -7.00 -13.25
N ALA A 82 -12.77 -7.39 -14.49
CA ALA A 82 -11.83 -7.19 -15.61
C ALA A 82 -12.35 -6.14 -16.60
N ASP A 83 -13.03 -5.11 -16.11
CA ASP A 83 -13.73 -4.10 -16.91
C ASP A 83 -12.92 -2.81 -17.14
N GLY A 84 -11.71 -2.73 -16.58
CA GLY A 84 -10.85 -1.55 -16.66
C GLY A 84 -11.23 -0.42 -15.69
N ALA A 85 -12.41 -0.43 -15.10
CA ALA A 85 -12.82 0.52 -14.06
C ALA A 85 -12.36 0.06 -12.68
N TRP A 86 -12.37 -1.27 -12.45
CA TRP A 86 -12.00 -1.91 -11.17
C TRP A 86 -12.71 -1.27 -9.97
N ASP A 87 -14.03 -1.14 -10.04
CA ASP A 87 -14.82 -0.51 -8.97
C ASP A 87 -14.78 -1.32 -7.66
N ASP A 88 -14.53 -2.62 -7.78
CA ASP A 88 -14.33 -3.53 -6.64
C ASP A 88 -12.89 -3.51 -6.10
N ARG A 89 -11.99 -2.67 -6.66
CA ARG A 89 -10.59 -2.63 -6.24
C ARG A 89 -10.46 -2.36 -4.74
N GLY A 90 -9.61 -3.14 -4.08
CA GLY A 90 -9.28 -3.02 -2.69
C GLY A 90 -8.09 -3.87 -2.31
N THR A 91 -8.01 -4.30 -1.07
CA THR A 91 -6.94 -5.19 -0.61
C THR A 91 -7.45 -6.62 -0.55
N GLY A 92 -6.80 -7.51 -1.31
CA GLY A 92 -6.85 -8.95 -1.10
C GLY A 92 -5.97 -9.31 0.10
N TYR A 93 -6.43 -10.25 0.90
CA TYR A 93 -5.72 -10.71 2.08
C TYR A 93 -5.83 -12.23 2.19
N ASN A 94 -4.73 -12.88 2.57
CA ASN A 94 -4.75 -14.29 2.92
C ASN A 94 -3.71 -14.59 4.02
N LYS A 95 -3.91 -15.71 4.72
CA LYS A 95 -3.03 -16.18 5.79
C LYS A 95 -2.59 -17.60 5.53
N PHE A 96 -1.30 -17.85 5.73
CA PHE A 96 -0.70 -19.17 5.67
C PHE A 96 -0.45 -19.67 7.08
N THR A 97 -1.16 -20.75 7.46
CA THR A 97 -1.13 -21.32 8.80
C THR A 97 -1.03 -22.83 8.69
N ALA A 98 -0.19 -23.45 9.50
CA ALA A 98 -0.04 -24.92 9.57
C ALA A 98 0.23 -25.58 8.18
N GLY A 99 0.95 -24.88 7.31
CA GLY A 99 1.35 -25.43 6.00
C GLY A 99 0.34 -25.22 4.87
N ALA A 100 -0.71 -24.44 5.08
CA ALA A 100 -1.72 -24.16 4.06
C ALA A 100 -2.19 -22.71 4.10
N TRP A 101 -2.58 -22.17 2.93
CA TRP A 101 -3.33 -20.92 2.82
C TRP A 101 -4.79 -21.11 3.22
N ASP A 102 -5.38 -20.09 3.84
CA ASP A 102 -6.83 -20.01 3.99
C ASP A 102 -7.51 -19.98 2.61
N ALA A 103 -8.85 -20.11 2.58
CA ALA A 103 -9.62 -20.01 1.33
C ALA A 103 -9.33 -18.67 0.61
N GLU A 104 -9.24 -18.74 -0.73
CA GLU A 104 -9.02 -17.53 -1.53
C GLU A 104 -10.08 -16.46 -1.24
N PRO A 105 -9.70 -15.19 -1.06
CA PRO A 105 -10.65 -14.14 -0.80
C PRO A 105 -11.53 -13.89 -2.05
N THR A 106 -12.82 -13.75 -1.82
CA THR A 106 -13.81 -13.42 -2.85
C THR A 106 -14.24 -11.95 -2.82
N LYS A 107 -13.68 -11.18 -1.90
CA LYS A 107 -13.95 -9.74 -1.73
C LYS A 107 -12.77 -9.05 -1.07
N ARG A 108 -12.68 -7.74 -1.29
CA ARG A 108 -11.69 -6.89 -0.63
C ARG A 108 -11.93 -6.81 0.89
N VAL A 109 -10.86 -6.49 1.62
CA VAL A 109 -10.89 -6.25 3.08
C VAL A 109 -11.73 -5.03 3.43
N GLU A 110 -11.59 -3.96 2.65
CA GLU A 110 -12.20 -2.68 2.94
C GLU A 110 -13.65 -2.60 2.43
N ASN A 111 -14.45 -1.75 3.08
CA ASN A 111 -15.80 -1.43 2.63
C ASN A 111 -15.83 -0.33 1.55
N VAL A 112 -14.68 0.27 1.25
CA VAL A 112 -14.50 1.31 0.23
C VAL A 112 -13.45 0.89 -0.78
N ARG A 113 -13.43 1.54 -1.96
CA ARG A 113 -12.40 1.33 -2.97
C ARG A 113 -11.08 1.91 -2.48
N VAL A 114 -10.03 1.08 -2.43
CA VAL A 114 -8.68 1.48 -2.01
C VAL A 114 -7.62 0.98 -2.99
N GLY A 115 -6.37 1.38 -2.77
CA GLY A 115 -5.23 0.85 -3.51
C GLY A 115 -3.95 0.83 -2.69
N TRP A 116 -3.04 -0.07 -3.09
CA TRP A 116 -1.67 -0.20 -2.60
C TRP A 116 -1.56 -0.28 -1.07
N GLY A 117 -2.28 -1.26 -0.50
CA GLY A 117 -2.27 -1.55 0.93
C GLY A 117 -0.91 -2.05 1.41
N ASN A 118 -0.51 -1.57 2.59
CA ASN A 118 0.66 -2.07 3.32
C ASN A 118 0.18 -2.89 4.49
N ILE A 119 0.65 -4.14 4.63
CA ILE A 119 0.29 -5.00 5.75
C ILE A 119 1.38 -4.99 6.81
N ALA A 120 0.97 -4.98 8.06
CA ALA A 120 1.82 -5.17 9.23
C ALA A 120 1.07 -5.97 10.29
N VAL A 121 1.80 -6.55 11.25
CA VAL A 121 1.22 -7.26 12.40
C VAL A 121 1.90 -6.74 13.65
N ASP A 122 1.12 -6.37 14.67
CA ASP A 122 1.65 -5.91 15.95
C ASP A 122 1.96 -7.09 16.90
N ALA A 123 2.55 -6.78 18.05
CA ALA A 123 2.92 -7.79 19.04
C ALA A 123 1.72 -8.52 19.66
N GLU A 124 0.51 -7.97 19.56
CA GLU A 124 -0.73 -8.63 20.01
C GLU A 124 -1.35 -9.51 18.91
N GLY A 125 -0.71 -9.57 17.74
CA GLY A 125 -1.22 -10.31 16.59
C GLY A 125 -2.33 -9.57 15.85
N THR A 126 -2.52 -8.26 16.10
CA THR A 126 -3.43 -7.43 15.31
C THR A 126 -2.85 -7.24 13.91
N GLU A 127 -3.56 -7.67 12.91
CA GLU A 127 -3.24 -7.45 11.51
C GLU A 127 -3.76 -6.07 11.09
N ILE A 128 -2.89 -5.27 10.45
CA ILE A 128 -3.14 -3.86 10.13
C ILE A 128 -2.81 -3.63 8.67
N ILE A 129 -3.75 -3.08 7.91
CA ILE A 129 -3.55 -2.68 6.52
C ILE A 129 -3.77 -1.18 6.41
N VAL A 130 -2.77 -0.49 5.88
CA VAL A 130 -2.83 0.95 5.57
C VAL A 130 -2.87 1.13 4.06
N SER A 131 -3.94 1.70 3.56
CA SER A 131 -4.19 1.92 2.13
C SER A 131 -4.71 3.33 1.88
N HIS A 132 -4.72 3.81 0.63
CA HIS A 132 -5.40 5.07 0.34
C HIS A 132 -6.73 4.84 -0.37
N SER A 133 -7.66 5.75 -0.15
CA SER A 133 -8.96 5.82 -0.79
C SER A 133 -9.24 7.23 -1.31
N PHE A 134 -10.32 7.36 -2.08
CA PHE A 134 -10.75 8.63 -2.64
C PHE A 134 -12.25 8.78 -2.48
N ALA A 135 -12.67 9.86 -1.84
CA ALA A 135 -14.08 10.23 -1.72
C ALA A 135 -14.23 11.75 -1.57
N ALA A 136 -15.34 12.30 -2.00
CA ALA A 136 -15.64 13.73 -1.93
C ALA A 136 -14.51 14.61 -2.53
N ASN A 137 -13.98 14.18 -3.68
CA ASN A 137 -12.87 14.83 -4.38
C ASN A 137 -11.56 14.94 -3.59
N ASN A 138 -11.35 14.09 -2.58
CA ASN A 138 -10.14 14.12 -1.79
C ASN A 138 -9.62 12.70 -1.51
N TYR A 139 -8.29 12.57 -1.46
CA TYR A 139 -7.65 11.35 -0.99
C TYR A 139 -7.61 11.30 0.53
N PHE A 140 -7.64 10.10 1.07
CA PHE A 140 -7.44 9.86 2.51
C PHE A 140 -6.82 8.48 2.72
N LEU A 141 -6.20 8.27 3.88
CA LEU A 141 -5.69 6.97 4.27
C LEU A 141 -6.77 6.20 5.04
N ASN A 142 -6.94 4.94 4.65
CA ASN A 142 -7.81 3.97 5.32
C ASN A 142 -6.95 3.02 6.15
N ILE A 143 -7.35 2.76 7.37
CA ILE A 143 -6.76 1.80 8.27
C ILE A 143 -7.75 0.66 8.47
N ALA A 144 -7.43 -0.52 7.97
CA ALA A 144 -8.17 -1.73 8.26
C ALA A 144 -7.41 -2.52 9.33
N ARG A 145 -8.09 -2.91 10.41
CA ARG A 145 -7.52 -3.63 11.54
C ARG A 145 -8.33 -4.86 11.85
N LYS A 146 -7.64 -5.96 12.16
CA LYS A 146 -8.25 -7.22 12.54
C LYS A 146 -7.50 -7.81 13.74
N LYS A 147 -8.14 -7.85 14.88
CA LYS A 147 -7.62 -8.56 16.07
C LYS A 147 -7.68 -10.06 15.85
N VAL A 148 -6.88 -10.79 16.60
CA VAL A 148 -6.90 -12.26 16.61
C VAL A 148 -8.34 -12.76 16.82
N GLY A 149 -8.83 -13.62 15.94
CA GLY A 149 -10.19 -14.16 15.98
C GLY A 149 -11.32 -13.17 15.65
N GLY A 150 -10.99 -11.91 15.33
CA GLY A 150 -11.95 -10.86 15.02
C GLY A 150 -12.21 -10.68 13.53
N SER A 151 -13.04 -9.70 13.22
CA SER A 151 -13.32 -9.23 11.86
C SER A 151 -12.56 -7.94 11.56
N TRP A 152 -12.45 -7.62 10.28
CA TRP A 152 -11.85 -6.36 9.82
C TRP A 152 -12.73 -5.16 10.22
N VAL A 153 -12.10 -4.18 10.86
CA VAL A 153 -12.69 -2.87 11.18
C VAL A 153 -11.95 -1.81 10.38
N ASN A 154 -12.69 -1.00 9.65
CA ASN A 154 -12.14 0.04 8.78
C ASN A 154 -12.35 1.42 9.41
N THR A 155 -11.31 2.24 9.46
CA THR A 155 -11.36 3.61 9.95
C THR A 155 -10.58 4.52 9.01
N LYS A 156 -11.02 5.77 8.91
CA LYS A 156 -10.27 6.82 8.22
C LYS A 156 -9.18 7.34 9.17
N MET A 157 -7.93 7.40 8.68
CA MET A 157 -6.85 7.99 9.45
C MET A 157 -7.11 9.49 9.66
N PRO A 158 -7.03 9.99 10.89
CA PRO A 158 -7.21 11.43 11.15
C PRO A 158 -6.02 12.21 10.57
N THR A 159 -6.32 13.30 9.87
CA THR A 159 -5.34 14.28 9.37
C THR A 159 -5.86 15.67 9.62
N ALA A 160 -4.99 16.61 9.96
CA ALA A 160 -5.29 18.03 10.10
C ALA A 160 -5.09 18.78 8.78
N THR A 161 -4.33 18.23 7.84
CA THR A 161 -4.12 18.87 6.55
C THR A 161 -5.40 18.86 5.70
N PRO A 162 -5.78 19.99 5.09
CA PRO A 162 -6.89 20.06 4.14
C PRO A 162 -6.54 19.38 2.80
N LYS A 163 -5.25 19.08 2.56
CA LYS A 163 -4.77 18.40 1.37
C LYS A 163 -4.95 16.91 1.56
N GLY A 164 -5.48 16.22 0.59
CA GLY A 164 -5.60 14.77 0.66
C GLY A 164 -4.24 14.08 0.85
N VAL A 165 -4.23 12.91 1.44
CA VAL A 165 -3.02 12.10 1.65
C VAL A 165 -3.19 10.77 0.94
N LEU A 166 -2.16 10.37 0.18
CA LEU A 166 -2.17 9.14 -0.61
C LEU A 166 -0.81 8.43 -0.58
N TRP A 167 -0.73 7.27 -1.23
CA TRP A 167 0.46 6.42 -1.35
C TRP A 167 1.17 6.15 -0.02
N PRO A 168 0.48 5.56 0.96
CA PRO A 168 1.07 5.30 2.25
C PRO A 168 2.20 4.27 2.17
N ARG A 169 3.14 4.38 3.12
CA ARG A 169 4.02 3.31 3.55
C ARG A 169 3.89 3.19 5.06
N ALA A 170 3.75 1.97 5.52
CA ALA A 170 3.48 1.71 6.92
C ALA A 170 4.34 0.57 7.47
N THR A 171 4.72 0.67 8.71
CA THR A 171 5.42 -0.37 9.44
C THR A 171 5.06 -0.34 10.92
N ILE A 172 5.21 -1.48 11.59
CA ILE A 172 5.13 -1.58 13.06
C ILE A 172 6.53 -1.53 13.63
N GLY A 173 6.67 -0.88 14.79
CA GLY A 173 7.92 -0.77 15.54
C GLY A 173 7.67 -0.33 16.97
N GLY A 174 8.68 0.34 17.56
CA GLY A 174 8.67 0.71 18.99
C GLY A 174 9.16 -0.42 19.87
N VAL A 175 9.38 -0.11 21.15
CA VAL A 175 9.94 -1.06 22.14
C VAL A 175 9.01 -2.25 22.36
N ASP A 176 7.71 -2.02 22.32
CA ASP A 176 6.66 -3.04 22.52
C ASP A 176 6.13 -3.63 21.20
N ASN A 177 6.69 -3.19 20.08
CA ASN A 177 6.25 -3.59 18.72
C ASN A 177 4.75 -3.36 18.46
N LYS A 178 4.21 -2.25 18.97
CA LYS A 178 2.80 -1.83 18.80
C LYS A 178 2.66 -0.49 18.08
N THR A 179 3.75 0.26 17.99
CA THR A 179 3.73 1.58 17.36
C THR A 179 3.61 1.44 15.85
N LEU A 180 2.53 1.97 15.29
CA LEU A 180 2.32 2.08 13.84
C LEU A 180 2.93 3.39 13.34
N HIS A 181 3.88 3.28 12.45
CA HIS A 181 4.49 4.39 11.73
C HIS A 181 3.94 4.44 10.32
N VAL A 182 3.46 5.60 9.88
CA VAL A 182 2.95 5.80 8.53
C VAL A 182 3.58 7.04 7.92
N ILE A 183 4.04 6.93 6.69
CA ILE A 183 4.31 8.07 5.84
C ILE A 183 3.29 8.09 4.70
N GLY A 184 2.90 9.27 4.27
CA GLY A 184 2.03 9.48 3.12
C GLY A 184 2.46 10.74 2.39
N VAL A 185 1.88 10.98 1.22
CA VAL A 185 2.19 12.13 0.39
C VAL A 185 0.95 13.00 0.26
N THR A 186 1.07 14.32 0.41
CA THR A 186 -0.03 15.22 0.07
C THR A 186 -0.39 15.05 -1.41
N THR A 187 -1.65 15.22 -1.76
CA THR A 187 -2.11 15.06 -3.16
C THR A 187 -1.34 16.00 -4.09
N PRO A 188 -0.52 15.48 -5.02
CA PRO A 188 0.23 16.31 -5.95
C PRO A 188 -0.69 17.06 -6.92
N THR A 189 -0.21 18.18 -7.45
CA THR A 189 -0.88 18.91 -8.52
C THR A 189 -1.08 17.99 -9.73
N GLY A 190 -2.23 18.14 -10.41
CA GLY A 190 -2.55 17.31 -11.58
C GLY A 190 -3.06 15.88 -11.26
N THR A 191 -2.99 15.42 -10.01
CA THR A 191 -3.55 14.12 -9.63
C THR A 191 -5.08 14.18 -9.49
N THR A 192 -5.58 15.27 -8.91
CA THR A 192 -7.00 15.62 -8.80
C THR A 192 -7.16 17.13 -8.79
N THR A 193 -8.41 17.61 -8.84
CA THR A 193 -8.73 19.04 -8.70
C THR A 193 -8.26 19.63 -7.36
N ASN A 194 -8.06 18.81 -6.35
CA ASN A 194 -7.61 19.23 -5.01
C ASN A 194 -6.10 19.03 -4.79
N GLY A 195 -5.37 18.58 -5.81
CA GLY A 195 -3.90 18.50 -5.75
C GLY A 195 -3.30 19.90 -5.75
N VAL A 196 -2.44 20.20 -4.78
CA VAL A 196 -1.81 21.51 -4.64
C VAL A 196 -0.42 21.40 -4.01
N VAL A 197 0.41 22.39 -4.29
CA VAL A 197 1.70 22.57 -3.58
C VAL A 197 1.41 22.81 -2.09
N TYR A 198 2.08 22.07 -1.23
CA TYR A 198 1.96 22.17 0.23
C TYR A 198 3.34 22.52 0.82
N HIS A 199 3.44 23.60 1.60
CA HIS A 199 4.70 24.13 2.11
C HIS A 199 5.82 24.22 1.07
N GLY A 200 5.49 24.66 -0.15
CA GLY A 200 6.44 24.83 -1.25
C GLY A 200 6.83 23.54 -1.98
N VAL A 201 6.26 22.39 -1.63
CA VAL A 201 6.57 21.08 -2.24
C VAL A 201 5.32 20.48 -2.87
N ASP A 202 5.43 20.01 -4.11
CA ASP A 202 4.38 19.25 -4.78
C ASP A 202 4.50 17.78 -4.37
N GLY A 203 3.48 17.26 -3.70
CA GLY A 203 3.56 15.92 -3.11
C GLY A 203 4.44 15.85 -1.87
N HIS A 204 4.18 16.71 -0.89
CA HIS A 204 4.92 16.76 0.37
C HIS A 204 4.75 15.49 1.19
N VAL A 205 5.86 14.91 1.68
CA VAL A 205 5.82 13.75 2.57
C VAL A 205 5.38 14.18 3.96
N LEU A 206 4.43 13.45 4.53
CA LEU A 206 3.92 13.63 5.89
C LEU A 206 4.14 12.36 6.70
N TYR A 207 4.46 12.52 7.97
CA TYR A 207 4.63 11.43 8.92
C TYR A 207 3.50 11.42 9.96
N PHE A 208 3.07 10.21 10.29
CA PHE A 208 2.04 9.94 11.30
C PHE A 208 2.52 8.82 12.22
N ARG A 209 2.15 8.89 13.50
CA ARG A 209 2.45 7.85 14.48
C ARG A 209 1.25 7.54 15.35
N SER A 210 1.02 6.26 15.54
CA SER A 210 0.03 5.72 16.46
C SER A 210 0.73 4.78 17.44
N PRO A 211 0.66 5.03 18.76
CA PRO A 211 1.31 4.17 19.75
C PRO A 211 0.59 2.83 19.98
N ASP A 212 -0.60 2.65 19.42
CA ASP A 212 -1.52 1.54 19.69
C ASP A 212 -2.08 0.90 18.40
N GLY A 213 -1.24 0.81 17.38
CA GLY A 213 -1.57 0.11 16.15
C GLY A 213 -2.71 0.75 15.35
N GLY A 214 -2.85 2.07 15.38
CA GLY A 214 -3.82 2.81 14.57
C GLY A 214 -5.16 3.10 15.26
N VAL A 215 -5.24 3.00 16.59
CA VAL A 215 -6.44 3.40 17.36
C VAL A 215 -6.39 4.88 17.70
N THR A 216 -5.29 5.32 18.33
CA THR A 216 -5.05 6.73 18.62
C THR A 216 -3.80 7.23 17.90
N TRP A 217 -3.67 8.54 17.74
CA TRP A 217 -2.58 9.14 16.96
C TRP A 217 -1.98 10.30 17.74
N ASP A 218 -0.72 10.17 18.13
CA ASP A 218 0.03 11.18 18.87
C ASP A 218 0.85 12.10 17.97
N ILE A 219 1.19 11.65 16.75
CA ILE A 219 1.78 12.48 15.70
C ILE A 219 0.89 12.42 14.47
N LYS A 220 0.57 13.59 13.91
CA LYS A 220 -0.21 13.75 12.68
C LYS A 220 0.40 14.85 11.85
N ASP A 221 0.44 14.63 10.52
CA ASP A 221 0.86 15.62 9.53
C ASP A 221 2.23 16.27 9.86
N LEU A 222 3.15 15.54 10.49
CA LEU A 222 4.49 16.03 10.76
C LEU A 222 5.27 16.12 9.44
N ILE A 223 5.87 17.27 9.19
CA ILE A 223 6.72 17.58 8.03
C ILE A 223 8.16 17.27 8.38
#